data_6426b10207bb40616acb98ac7815b33d
#
_entry.id   6426b10207bb40616acb98ac7815b33d
#
_cell.length_a   1.000
_cell.length_b   1.000
_cell.length_c   1.000
_cell.angle_alpha   90.00
_cell.angle_beta   90.00
_cell.angle_gamma   90.00
#
_symmetry.space_group_name_H-M   'P 1'
#
loop_
_entity.id
_entity.type
_entity.pdbx_description
1 polymer ?
#
loop_
_entity_poly.entity_id
_entity_poly.type
_entity_poly.pdbx_seq_one_letter_code
_entity_poly.pdbx_strand_id
1 'polypeptide(L)'
;MEIISLPIWVIFFLIFGILALVTALTALFFPIFSRPKKYTNSEVPAVDSEDFLQALAGVANAPVQSGGQAKLLNNGEQFFPEILEAINKAEKTINFMTYIWTKGKMSDLVFEGLIKALHRKVEVRIVLDGFGGTGIDDEKLEIFKKAGGKVCWFRPAHLGKLTRFYRRNHRRAIIMDGFVGFIGGAAIEDKWLGNAENPEHWRDSMVKVTGSMAENLQSAFIQVWTDTYGEFLVGRKFYPHQGKHEGTTDSTTSKHVSIISSPSSEFHPISNVFWLSIKAGREKIYLTYSYFVPDKTLRNILKEKAREGIDVRILLPNDYIDGNTIRWASHRYFEELLQAGVKIYEYQPTMIHSKTIVVDGKFSIVGSANFDIRSTELNKENILCIAEKGFASDLENTFFQDLKHAKQMKLGAWKKRSFFRRIRERFASLFEEQY
;
A
#
# COMPACT_ATOMS: atom_id res chain seq x y z
N MET A 1 -11.73 -15.51 54.50
CA MET A 1 -12.14 -15.27 53.10
C MET A 1 -11.84 -16.55 52.37
N GLU A 2 -12.86 -17.42 52.20
CA GLU A 2 -12.70 -18.68 51.44
C GLU A 2 -12.54 -18.36 49.96
N ILE A 3 -11.42 -18.76 49.40
CA ILE A 3 -11.21 -18.69 47.95
C ILE A 3 -12.04 -19.81 47.32
N ILE A 4 -13.19 -19.48 46.71
CA ILE A 4 -14.02 -20.44 45.99
C ILE A 4 -13.21 -20.90 44.76
N SER A 5 -12.59 -22.06 44.87
CA SER A 5 -11.94 -22.72 43.73
C SER A 5 -13.03 -23.30 42.80
N LEU A 6 -13.28 -22.68 41.69
CA LEU A 6 -14.16 -23.22 40.65
C LEU A 6 -13.59 -24.54 40.09
N PRO A 7 -14.41 -25.59 39.94
CA PRO A 7 -13.97 -26.84 39.34
C PRO A 7 -13.39 -26.62 37.94
N ILE A 8 -12.33 -27.33 37.55
CA ILE A 8 -11.59 -27.18 36.29
C ILE A 8 -12.53 -27.27 35.08
N TRP A 9 -13.56 -28.13 35.12
CA TRP A 9 -14.53 -28.22 34.04
C TRP A 9 -15.41 -26.97 33.88
N VAL A 10 -15.72 -26.24 34.95
CA VAL A 10 -16.45 -24.95 34.90
C VAL A 10 -15.58 -23.87 34.23
N ILE A 11 -14.29 -23.83 34.56
CA ILE A 11 -13.33 -22.92 33.96
C ILE A 11 -13.22 -23.23 32.43
N PHE A 12 -13.19 -24.53 32.09
CA PHE A 12 -13.14 -24.95 30.68
C PHE A 12 -14.40 -24.52 29.89
N PHE A 13 -15.60 -24.71 30.48
CA PHE A 13 -16.85 -24.27 29.85
C PHE A 13 -16.96 -22.73 29.75
N LEU A 14 -16.46 -22.00 30.74
CA LEU A 14 -16.41 -20.53 30.69
C LEU A 14 -15.47 -20.04 29.58
N ILE A 15 -14.28 -20.60 29.46
CA ILE A 15 -13.33 -20.26 28.39
C ILE A 15 -13.91 -20.61 27.03
N PHE A 16 -14.52 -21.79 26.87
CA PHE A 16 -15.15 -22.19 25.63
C PHE A 16 -16.36 -21.31 25.27
N GLY A 17 -17.18 -20.96 26.26
CA GLY A 17 -18.33 -20.05 26.08
C GLY A 17 -17.88 -18.63 25.67
N ILE A 18 -16.83 -18.10 26.28
CA ILE A 18 -16.24 -16.82 25.89
C ILE A 18 -15.65 -16.89 24.49
N LEU A 19 -14.93 -17.97 24.15
CA LEU A 19 -14.36 -18.16 22.82
C LEU A 19 -15.47 -18.28 21.75
N ALA A 20 -16.54 -19.02 22.03
CA ALA A 20 -17.70 -19.16 21.16
C ALA A 20 -18.44 -17.82 20.98
N LEU A 21 -18.60 -17.04 22.08
CA LEU A 21 -19.22 -15.72 22.02
C LEU A 21 -18.36 -14.72 21.21
N VAL A 22 -17.05 -14.72 21.42
CA VAL A 22 -16.11 -13.90 20.66
C VAL A 22 -16.15 -14.29 19.17
N THR A 23 -16.17 -15.59 18.87
CA THR A 23 -16.28 -16.08 17.49
C THR A 23 -17.63 -15.71 16.85
N ALA A 24 -18.73 -15.80 17.60
CA ALA A 24 -20.05 -15.38 17.12
C ALA A 24 -20.15 -13.87 16.91
N LEU A 25 -19.57 -13.07 17.82
CA LEU A 25 -19.50 -11.62 17.66
C LEU A 25 -18.59 -11.20 16.49
N THR A 26 -17.45 -11.86 16.32
CA THR A 26 -16.61 -11.63 15.13
C THR A 26 -17.33 -12.02 13.85
N ALA A 27 -18.05 -13.15 13.83
CA ALA A 27 -18.86 -13.58 12.68
C ALA A 27 -19.99 -12.59 12.33
N LEU A 28 -20.59 -11.94 13.32
CA LEU A 28 -21.64 -10.93 13.13
C LEU A 28 -21.10 -9.59 12.62
N PHE A 29 -19.90 -9.22 13.02
CA PHE A 29 -19.28 -7.91 12.69
C PHE A 29 -18.34 -7.98 11.50
N PHE A 30 -17.87 -9.16 11.11
CA PHE A 30 -16.97 -9.37 10.00
C PHE A 30 -17.59 -10.41 9.04
N PRO A 31 -17.83 -10.07 7.77
CA PRO A 31 -18.23 -11.07 6.78
C PRO A 31 -17.10 -12.10 6.62
N ILE A 32 -17.20 -13.21 7.34
CA ILE A 32 -16.20 -14.29 7.41
C ILE A 32 -16.01 -14.98 6.04
N PHE A 33 -16.84 -14.68 5.05
CA PHE A 33 -16.84 -15.33 3.75
C PHE A 33 -16.95 -14.32 2.61
N SER A 34 -15.86 -13.65 2.29
CA SER A 34 -15.71 -13.19 0.91
C SER A 34 -15.66 -14.44 0.04
N ARG A 35 -16.70 -14.69 -0.76
CA ARG A 35 -16.69 -15.82 -1.70
C ARG A 35 -15.53 -15.60 -2.65
N PRO A 36 -14.58 -16.56 -2.79
CA PRO A 36 -13.47 -16.38 -3.70
C PRO A 36 -14.03 -16.13 -5.10
N LYS A 37 -13.69 -15.00 -5.67
CA LYS A 37 -14.10 -14.64 -7.01
C LYS A 37 -13.51 -15.66 -7.98
N LYS A 38 -14.34 -16.22 -8.86
CA LYS A 38 -13.87 -17.05 -9.96
C LYS A 38 -13.75 -16.15 -11.18
N TYR A 39 -12.53 -15.74 -11.49
CA TYR A 39 -12.28 -15.10 -12.77
C TYR A 39 -12.11 -16.18 -13.83
N THR A 40 -12.93 -16.10 -14.86
CA THR A 40 -12.77 -16.86 -16.10
C THR A 40 -12.35 -15.87 -17.18
N ASN A 41 -11.46 -16.25 -18.04
CA ASN A 41 -11.01 -15.36 -19.10
C ASN A 41 -10.85 -16.13 -20.41
N SER A 42 -11.15 -15.44 -21.47
CA SER A 42 -10.53 -15.57 -22.77
C SER A 42 -9.07 -15.08 -22.75
N GLU A 43 -8.43 -15.04 -23.84
CA GLU A 43 -7.06 -14.55 -23.99
C GLU A 43 -6.91 -13.12 -23.47
N VAL A 44 -5.96 -12.90 -22.54
CA VAL A 44 -5.65 -11.58 -22.00
C VAL A 44 -4.55 -10.94 -22.85
N PRO A 45 -4.71 -9.70 -23.34
CA PRO A 45 -3.71 -9.00 -24.12
C PRO A 45 -2.38 -8.81 -23.36
N ALA A 46 -1.29 -8.59 -24.10
CA ALA A 46 0.02 -8.31 -23.49
C ALA A 46 0.01 -6.96 -22.75
N VAL A 47 0.79 -6.84 -21.66
CA VAL A 47 0.80 -5.66 -20.76
C VAL A 47 1.19 -4.34 -21.39
N ASP A 48 1.83 -4.36 -22.56
CA ASP A 48 2.24 -3.20 -23.36
C ASP A 48 1.27 -2.86 -24.49
N SER A 49 0.14 -3.58 -24.61
CA SER A 49 -0.87 -3.32 -25.63
C SER A 49 -1.90 -2.29 -25.17
N GLU A 50 -2.49 -1.57 -26.14
CA GLU A 50 -3.59 -0.65 -25.87
C GLU A 50 -4.82 -1.38 -25.31
N ASP A 51 -5.13 -2.57 -25.85
CA ASP A 51 -6.26 -3.40 -25.41
C ASP A 51 -6.12 -3.81 -23.94
N PHE A 52 -4.90 -4.10 -23.48
CA PHE A 52 -4.65 -4.36 -22.07
C PHE A 52 -4.95 -3.14 -21.21
N LEU A 53 -4.50 -1.95 -21.61
CA LEU A 53 -4.73 -0.72 -20.85
C LEU A 53 -6.22 -0.37 -20.79
N GLN A 54 -6.97 -0.59 -21.89
CA GLN A 54 -8.42 -0.39 -21.88
C GLN A 54 -9.13 -1.42 -21.01
N ALA A 55 -8.72 -2.68 -21.03
CA ALA A 55 -9.24 -3.70 -20.14
C ALA A 55 -8.94 -3.37 -18.66
N LEU A 56 -7.71 -2.91 -18.37
CA LEU A 56 -7.29 -2.47 -17.04
C LEU A 56 -8.15 -1.29 -16.56
N ALA A 57 -8.37 -0.30 -17.41
CA ALA A 57 -9.21 0.86 -17.11
C ALA A 57 -10.65 0.44 -16.80
N GLY A 58 -11.21 -0.49 -17.57
CA GLY A 58 -12.54 -1.05 -17.36
C GLY A 58 -12.69 -1.77 -16.02
N VAL A 59 -11.78 -2.68 -15.70
CA VAL A 59 -11.84 -3.43 -14.42
C VAL A 59 -11.47 -2.58 -13.20
N ALA A 60 -10.76 -1.47 -13.40
CA ALA A 60 -10.42 -0.51 -12.37
C ALA A 60 -11.49 0.58 -12.18
N ASN A 61 -12.40 0.75 -13.14
CA ASN A 61 -13.30 1.89 -13.25
C ASN A 61 -12.52 3.22 -13.18
N ALA A 62 -11.42 3.31 -13.94
CA ALA A 62 -10.54 4.46 -13.97
C ALA A 62 -10.01 4.67 -15.40
N PRO A 63 -9.89 5.91 -15.91
CA PRO A 63 -9.48 6.15 -17.29
C PRO A 63 -8.00 5.82 -17.53
N VAL A 64 -7.66 5.41 -18.74
CA VAL A 64 -6.29 5.50 -19.23
C VAL A 64 -5.96 6.96 -19.45
N GLN A 65 -4.87 7.41 -18.88
CA GLN A 65 -4.37 8.77 -19.04
C GLN A 65 -2.94 8.75 -19.59
N SER A 66 -2.53 9.88 -20.12
CA SER A 66 -1.15 10.13 -20.55
C SER A 66 -0.68 11.48 -20.04
N GLY A 67 0.61 11.67 -20.04
CA GLY A 67 1.24 12.89 -19.53
C GLY A 67 1.76 12.77 -18.10
N GLY A 68 2.69 13.66 -17.76
CA GLY A 68 3.45 13.59 -16.52
C GLY A 68 4.64 12.63 -16.61
N GLN A 69 5.42 12.64 -15.56
CA GLN A 69 6.62 11.82 -15.41
C GLN A 69 6.58 11.09 -14.06
N ALA A 70 7.16 9.92 -14.01
CA ALA A 70 7.36 9.15 -12.79
C ALA A 70 8.87 8.95 -12.56
N LYS A 71 9.34 9.28 -11.35
CA LYS A 71 10.73 9.06 -10.90
C LYS A 71 10.71 8.15 -9.68
N LEU A 72 11.38 7.02 -9.77
CA LEU A 72 11.57 6.11 -8.65
C LEU A 72 12.55 6.71 -7.65
N LEU A 73 12.22 6.63 -6.36
CA LEU A 73 13.03 7.08 -5.23
C LEU A 73 13.11 5.94 -4.22
N ASN A 74 14.31 5.45 -4.00
CA ASN A 74 14.57 4.36 -3.07
C ASN A 74 15.11 4.88 -1.75
N ASN A 75 14.52 4.44 -0.64
CA ASN A 75 14.89 4.75 0.73
C ASN A 75 14.81 6.24 1.11
N GLY A 76 14.89 6.52 2.41
CA GLY A 76 14.75 7.86 2.95
C GLY A 76 15.75 8.87 2.42
N GLU A 77 16.96 8.42 2.13
CA GLU A 77 18.02 9.28 1.55
C GLU A 77 17.63 9.89 0.21
N GLN A 78 16.75 9.23 -0.57
CA GLN A 78 16.31 9.76 -1.84
C GLN A 78 14.95 10.47 -1.74
N PHE A 79 13.95 9.87 -1.07
CA PHE A 79 12.61 10.46 -1.14
C PHE A 79 12.39 11.62 -0.16
N PHE A 80 13.00 11.65 1.03
CA PHE A 80 12.80 12.76 1.96
C PHE A 80 13.37 14.09 1.47
N PRO A 81 14.60 14.16 0.93
CA PRO A 81 15.09 15.41 0.34
C PRO A 81 14.20 15.93 -0.79
N GLU A 82 13.71 15.05 -1.66
CA GLU A 82 12.80 15.42 -2.76
C GLU A 82 11.45 15.94 -2.24
N ILE A 83 10.89 15.33 -1.18
CA ILE A 83 9.67 15.82 -0.52
C ILE A 83 9.88 17.18 0.13
N LEU A 84 10.96 17.35 0.89
CA LEU A 84 11.29 18.63 1.56
C LEU A 84 11.58 19.74 0.54
N GLU A 85 12.27 19.42 -0.54
CA GLU A 85 12.50 20.37 -1.65
C GLU A 85 11.17 20.80 -2.29
N ALA A 86 10.27 19.83 -2.55
CA ALA A 86 8.97 20.13 -3.13
C ALA A 86 8.10 20.98 -2.18
N ILE A 87 8.13 20.73 -0.85
CA ILE A 87 7.48 21.58 0.17
C ILE A 87 8.05 23.01 0.11
N ASN A 88 9.37 23.15 0.02
CA ASN A 88 10.02 24.46 -0.03
C ASN A 88 9.71 25.25 -1.31
N LYS A 89 9.49 24.56 -2.43
CA LYS A 89 9.16 25.15 -3.74
C LYS A 89 7.67 25.42 -3.94
N ALA A 90 6.79 24.87 -3.10
CA ALA A 90 5.35 25.06 -3.23
C ALA A 90 4.97 26.53 -3.12
N GLU A 91 4.09 27.01 -4.02
CA GLU A 91 3.64 28.40 -4.14
C GLU A 91 2.19 28.61 -3.75
N LYS A 92 1.32 27.61 -3.96
CA LYS A 92 -0.15 27.74 -3.82
C LYS A 92 -0.71 26.81 -2.77
N THR A 93 -0.45 25.51 -2.89
CA THR A 93 -1.09 24.50 -2.04
C THR A 93 -0.14 23.36 -1.71
N ILE A 94 -0.25 22.86 -0.47
CA ILE A 94 0.33 21.57 -0.05
C ILE A 94 -0.80 20.74 0.56
N ASN A 95 -1.06 19.58 -0.01
CA ASN A 95 -2.03 18.61 0.48
C ASN A 95 -1.31 17.33 0.87
N PHE A 96 -1.26 17.05 2.17
CA PHE A 96 -0.44 16.00 2.76
C PHE A 96 -1.33 14.92 3.37
N MET A 97 -1.32 13.71 2.83
CA MET A 97 -2.06 12.56 3.36
C MET A 97 -1.13 11.37 3.57
N THR A 98 -1.09 10.88 4.79
CA THR A 98 -0.32 9.69 5.17
C THR A 98 -1.07 8.86 6.19
N TYR A 99 -0.73 7.56 6.29
CA TYR A 99 -1.30 6.68 7.29
C TYR A 99 -0.65 6.86 8.66
N ILE A 100 0.70 6.80 8.72
CA ILE A 100 1.48 6.96 9.96
C ILE A 100 2.12 8.34 10.00
N TRP A 101 2.07 8.97 11.17
CA TRP A 101 2.86 10.15 11.51
C TRP A 101 3.25 10.07 12.98
N THR A 102 4.55 9.97 13.27
CA THR A 102 5.07 9.89 14.63
C THR A 102 6.06 11.02 14.93
N LYS A 103 6.28 11.29 16.21
CA LYS A 103 7.36 12.18 16.66
C LYS A 103 8.69 11.67 16.15
N GLY A 104 9.61 12.57 15.81
CA GLY A 104 10.96 12.25 15.39
C GLY A 104 11.57 13.31 14.48
N LYS A 105 12.81 13.09 14.09
CA LYS A 105 13.61 14.00 13.27
C LYS A 105 12.91 14.32 11.95
N MET A 106 12.32 13.31 11.29
CA MET A 106 11.64 13.53 10.00
C MET A 106 10.36 14.35 10.18
N SER A 107 9.58 14.07 11.22
CA SER A 107 8.40 14.85 11.58
C SER A 107 8.77 16.33 11.80
N ASP A 108 9.87 16.59 12.50
CA ASP A 108 10.35 17.93 12.79
C ASP A 108 10.68 18.72 11.50
N LEU A 109 11.43 18.09 10.61
CA LEU A 109 11.80 18.70 9.31
C LEU A 109 10.57 18.98 8.43
N VAL A 110 9.61 18.07 8.41
CA VAL A 110 8.36 18.28 7.64
C VAL A 110 7.55 19.41 8.25
N PHE A 111 7.33 19.45 9.56
CA PHE A 111 6.59 20.55 10.20
C PHE A 111 7.27 21.89 9.98
N GLU A 112 8.61 21.97 10.10
CA GLU A 112 9.35 23.18 9.81
C GLU A 112 9.12 23.68 8.38
N GLY A 113 9.21 22.78 7.40
CA GLY A 113 8.94 23.08 5.99
C GLY A 113 7.50 23.58 5.76
N LEU A 114 6.51 22.87 6.34
CA LEU A 114 5.08 23.22 6.21
C LEU A 114 4.76 24.57 6.87
N ILE A 115 5.33 24.87 8.04
CA ILE A 115 5.15 26.17 8.73
C ILE A 115 5.79 27.30 7.91
N LYS A 116 6.99 27.09 7.34
CA LYS A 116 7.61 28.04 6.40
C LYS A 116 6.74 28.29 5.17
N ALA A 117 6.10 27.24 4.64
CA ALA A 117 5.16 27.37 3.53
C ALA A 117 3.92 28.21 3.91
N LEU A 118 3.35 28.00 5.09
CA LEU A 118 2.22 28.83 5.62
C LEU A 118 2.64 30.31 5.73
N HIS A 119 3.84 30.60 6.20
CA HIS A 119 4.34 32.01 6.24
C HIS A 119 4.50 32.61 4.84
N ARG A 120 4.77 31.81 3.80
CA ARG A 120 4.74 32.23 2.39
C ARG A 120 3.33 32.36 1.82
N LYS A 121 2.26 32.13 2.64
CA LYS A 121 0.85 32.13 2.24
C LYS A 121 0.43 30.95 1.38
N VAL A 122 1.18 29.86 1.41
CA VAL A 122 0.76 28.59 0.82
C VAL A 122 -0.35 27.98 1.68
N GLU A 123 -1.42 27.49 1.07
CA GLU A 123 -2.49 26.78 1.79
C GLU A 123 -2.05 25.35 2.09
N VAL A 124 -1.92 24.99 3.37
CA VAL A 124 -1.45 23.65 3.77
C VAL A 124 -2.56 22.88 4.48
N ARG A 125 -2.79 21.64 4.02
CA ARG A 125 -3.77 20.71 4.58
C ARG A 125 -3.12 19.36 4.88
N ILE A 126 -3.45 18.79 6.04
CA ILE A 126 -3.00 17.47 6.47
C ILE A 126 -4.20 16.57 6.72
N VAL A 127 -4.20 15.38 6.15
CA VAL A 127 -5.12 14.29 6.48
C VAL A 127 -4.35 13.20 7.22
N LEU A 128 -4.74 12.92 8.45
CA LEU A 128 -4.19 11.85 9.29
C LEU A 128 -5.21 10.74 9.46
N ASP A 129 -4.75 9.49 9.46
CA ASP A 129 -5.60 8.39 9.90
C ASP A 129 -5.74 8.40 11.42
N GLY A 130 -6.95 8.17 11.94
CA GLY A 130 -7.24 8.23 13.38
C GLY A 130 -6.60 7.14 14.23
N PHE A 131 -5.89 6.18 13.60
CA PHE A 131 -5.07 5.17 14.29
C PHE A 131 -3.58 5.39 14.03
N GLY A 132 -3.18 5.43 12.75
CA GLY A 132 -1.77 5.56 12.39
C GLY A 132 -1.16 6.92 12.72
N GLY A 133 -1.98 7.98 12.80
CA GLY A 133 -1.52 9.33 13.13
C GLY A 133 -1.40 9.63 14.62
N THR A 134 -1.78 8.71 15.52
CA THR A 134 -1.81 8.98 16.99
C THR A 134 -0.45 9.22 17.62
N GLY A 135 0.64 8.90 16.93
CA GLY A 135 2.02 9.17 17.37
C GLY A 135 2.55 10.57 17.05
N ILE A 136 1.75 11.43 16.42
CA ILE A 136 2.15 12.78 16.02
C ILE A 136 2.50 13.66 17.23
N ASP A 137 3.32 14.67 17.04
CA ASP A 137 3.62 15.66 18.06
C ASP A 137 2.49 16.70 18.18
N ASP A 138 1.71 16.62 19.26
CA ASP A 138 0.55 17.50 19.51
C ASP A 138 0.98 18.97 19.62
N GLU A 139 2.13 19.28 20.23
CA GLU A 139 2.63 20.64 20.36
C GLU A 139 2.94 21.26 18.98
N LYS A 140 3.66 20.51 18.13
CA LYS A 140 3.95 20.94 16.77
C LYS A 140 2.69 21.03 15.90
N LEU A 141 1.74 20.13 16.09
CA LEU A 141 0.46 20.17 15.42
C LEU A 141 -0.34 21.43 15.79
N GLU A 142 -0.32 21.84 17.06
CA GLU A 142 -0.96 23.09 17.51
C GLU A 142 -0.22 24.35 16.96
N ILE A 143 1.11 24.34 16.90
CA ILE A 143 1.88 25.42 16.26
C ILE A 143 1.51 25.52 14.78
N PHE A 144 1.44 24.38 14.08
CA PHE A 144 1.02 24.32 12.67
C PHE A 144 -0.39 24.89 12.45
N LYS A 145 -1.36 24.54 13.30
CA LYS A 145 -2.73 25.07 13.25
C LYS A 145 -2.77 26.57 13.51
N LYS A 146 -2.01 27.06 14.53
CA LYS A 146 -1.91 28.50 14.83
C LYS A 146 -1.28 29.29 13.67
N ALA A 147 -0.40 28.69 12.90
CA ALA A 147 0.14 29.29 11.69
C ALA A 147 -0.83 29.31 10.49
N GLY A 148 -2.03 28.74 10.63
CA GLY A 148 -3.09 28.70 9.62
C GLY A 148 -3.22 27.37 8.87
N GLY A 149 -2.47 26.36 9.28
CA GLY A 149 -2.58 25.01 8.69
C GLY A 149 -3.89 24.31 9.07
N LYS A 150 -4.46 23.54 8.15
CA LYS A 150 -5.69 22.78 8.37
C LYS A 150 -5.39 21.30 8.53
N VAL A 151 -6.03 20.66 9.52
CA VAL A 151 -5.86 19.22 9.81
C VAL A 151 -7.21 18.53 9.95
N CYS A 152 -7.35 17.34 9.41
CA CYS A 152 -8.46 16.47 9.73
C CYS A 152 -8.00 15.04 10.05
N TRP A 153 -8.80 14.37 10.87
CA TRP A 153 -8.57 13.00 11.33
C TRP A 153 -9.59 12.06 10.70
N PHE A 154 -9.13 11.18 9.84
CA PHE A 154 -9.99 10.17 9.26
C PHE A 154 -10.34 9.10 10.29
N ARG A 155 -11.63 9.02 10.65
CA ARG A 155 -12.18 8.03 11.59
C ARG A 155 -11.37 7.89 12.89
N PRO A 156 -11.25 8.94 13.70
CA PRO A 156 -10.67 8.83 15.03
C PRO A 156 -11.47 7.86 15.90
N ALA A 157 -10.83 7.29 16.93
CA ALA A 157 -11.47 6.36 17.84
C ALA A 157 -12.59 7.04 18.61
N HIS A 158 -13.83 6.55 18.46
CA HIS A 158 -15.00 6.97 19.23
C HIS A 158 -15.78 5.74 19.70
N LEU A 159 -16.14 5.68 20.98
CA LEU A 159 -16.83 4.57 21.63
C LEU A 159 -18.13 4.12 20.97
N GLY A 160 -18.81 4.95 20.17
CA GLY A 160 -20.04 4.60 19.47
C GLY A 160 -19.90 4.18 18.00
N LYS A 161 -18.67 4.08 17.45
CA LYS A 161 -18.45 3.87 16.01
C LYS A 161 -17.36 2.82 15.71
N LEU A 162 -17.24 1.78 16.53
CA LEU A 162 -16.23 0.72 16.40
C LEU A 162 -16.24 0.01 15.04
N THR A 163 -17.40 -0.21 14.44
CA THR A 163 -17.55 -0.84 13.13
C THR A 163 -16.94 0.00 11.99
N ARG A 164 -16.91 1.32 12.14
CA ARG A 164 -16.25 2.22 11.17
C ARG A 164 -14.75 2.37 11.43
N PHE A 165 -14.32 2.12 12.67
CA PHE A 165 -12.90 2.19 13.06
C PHE A 165 -12.06 1.13 12.35
N TYR A 166 -12.62 -0.01 12.00
CA TYR A 166 -11.95 -1.13 11.34
C TYR A 166 -11.41 -0.80 9.93
N ARG A 167 -12.10 0.06 9.18
CA ARG A 167 -11.71 0.47 7.81
C ARG A 167 -10.84 1.72 7.86
N ARG A 168 -9.57 1.61 7.49
CA ARG A 168 -8.56 2.68 7.61
C ARG A 168 -8.33 3.42 6.30
N ASN A 169 -7.80 4.64 6.39
CA ASN A 169 -7.27 5.38 5.26
C ASN A 169 -5.78 5.10 5.13
N HIS A 170 -5.45 4.13 4.30
CA HIS A 170 -4.07 3.72 4.07
C HIS A 170 -3.44 4.36 2.83
N ARG A 171 -4.11 5.34 2.23
CA ARG A 171 -3.58 6.11 1.09
C ARG A 171 -2.38 6.94 1.52
N ARG A 172 -1.39 7.05 0.62
CA ARG A 172 -0.30 8.00 0.68
C ARG A 172 -0.42 8.90 -0.53
N ALA A 173 -0.56 10.20 -0.30
CA ALA A 173 -0.62 11.20 -1.34
C ALA A 173 -0.13 12.54 -0.77
N ILE A 174 1.05 12.97 -1.21
CA ILE A 174 1.63 14.25 -0.86
C ILE A 174 1.67 15.06 -2.14
N ILE A 175 0.96 16.19 -2.20
CA ILE A 175 0.80 16.95 -3.44
C ILE A 175 1.11 18.42 -3.20
N MET A 176 1.94 18.99 -4.08
CA MET A 176 2.29 20.41 -4.13
C MET A 176 1.72 21.02 -5.41
N ASP A 177 0.97 22.10 -5.24
CA ASP A 177 0.39 22.93 -6.30
C ASP A 177 -0.46 22.15 -7.33
N GLY A 178 -0.93 20.95 -6.94
CA GLY A 178 -1.67 20.04 -7.83
C GLY A 178 -0.83 19.45 -8.96
N PHE A 179 0.48 19.70 -9.01
CA PHE A 179 1.36 19.37 -10.13
C PHE A 179 2.48 18.38 -9.80
N VAL A 180 3.07 18.46 -8.61
CA VAL A 180 4.07 17.52 -8.12
C VAL A 180 3.43 16.66 -7.05
N GLY A 181 3.62 15.34 -7.11
CA GLY A 181 3.08 14.42 -6.11
C GLY A 181 4.04 13.31 -5.73
N PHE A 182 3.79 12.68 -4.59
CA PHE A 182 4.53 11.51 -4.11
C PHE A 182 3.56 10.41 -3.69
N ILE A 183 3.84 9.18 -4.13
CA ILE A 183 3.08 7.96 -3.82
C ILE A 183 4.05 6.83 -3.49
N GLY A 184 3.69 5.93 -2.58
CA GLY A 184 4.50 4.77 -2.21
C GLY A 184 4.13 4.18 -0.86
N GLY A 185 5.04 3.46 -0.22
CA GLY A 185 4.82 2.82 1.07
C GLY A 185 5.17 3.70 2.27
N ALA A 186 6.11 4.62 2.13
CA ALA A 186 6.68 5.38 3.24
C ALA A 186 5.68 6.30 3.95
N ALA A 187 5.96 6.56 5.22
CA ALA A 187 5.21 7.45 6.09
C ALA A 187 6.15 8.45 6.79
N ILE A 188 5.64 9.28 7.70
CA ILE A 188 6.45 10.23 8.45
C ILE A 188 6.84 9.60 9.79
N GLU A 189 7.92 8.87 9.77
CA GLU A 189 8.52 8.22 10.92
C GLU A 189 10.01 7.98 10.65
N ASP A 190 10.86 8.05 11.67
CA ASP A 190 12.32 7.94 11.54
C ASP A 190 12.80 6.57 11.06
N LYS A 191 11.96 5.53 11.15
CA LYS A 191 12.25 4.21 10.54
C LYS A 191 12.49 4.24 9.03
N TRP A 192 11.97 5.24 8.33
CA TRP A 192 12.22 5.43 6.90
C TRP A 192 13.40 6.35 6.59
N LEU A 193 14.16 6.83 7.59
CA LEU A 193 15.42 7.54 7.35
C LEU A 193 16.50 6.59 6.81
N GLY A 194 17.60 7.16 6.33
CA GLY A 194 18.76 6.39 5.85
C GLY A 194 18.54 5.64 4.55
N ASN A 195 19.35 4.62 4.33
CA ASN A 195 19.40 3.84 3.09
C ASN A 195 19.20 2.34 3.32
N ALA A 196 18.37 1.97 4.30
CA ALA A 196 18.11 0.57 4.69
C ALA A 196 19.38 -0.20 5.11
N GLU A 197 20.33 0.49 5.72
CA GLU A 197 21.65 -0.01 6.08
C GLU A 197 21.66 -0.82 7.38
N ASN A 198 20.59 -0.76 8.17
CA ASN A 198 20.46 -1.44 9.45
C ASN A 198 18.98 -1.74 9.78
N PRO A 199 18.67 -2.55 10.82
CA PRO A 199 17.30 -2.91 11.17
C PRO A 199 16.39 -1.74 11.56
N GLU A 200 16.93 -0.61 12.00
CA GLU A 200 16.20 0.59 12.39
C GLU A 200 15.74 1.42 11.19
N HIS A 201 16.39 1.25 10.01
CA HIS A 201 16.09 1.96 8.78
C HIS A 201 15.47 1.05 7.73
N TRP A 202 14.19 1.24 7.46
CA TRP A 202 13.41 0.38 6.59
C TRP A 202 13.69 0.61 5.11
N ARG A 203 13.67 -0.48 4.34
CA ARG A 203 13.73 -0.46 2.88
C ARG A 203 12.37 -0.13 2.30
N ASP A 204 12.23 0.98 1.57
CA ASP A 204 10.99 1.31 0.88
C ASP A 204 11.26 2.01 -0.46
N SER A 205 10.23 2.12 -1.29
CA SER A 205 10.25 2.86 -2.55
C SER A 205 9.07 3.81 -2.61
N MET A 206 9.36 5.04 -3.01
CA MET A 206 8.35 6.04 -3.36
C MET A 206 8.52 6.46 -4.81
N VAL A 207 7.48 7.02 -5.37
CA VAL A 207 7.51 7.57 -6.73
C VAL A 207 7.12 9.03 -6.67
N LYS A 208 8.02 9.89 -7.16
CA LYS A 208 7.72 11.29 -7.45
C LYS A 208 7.03 11.34 -8.81
N VAL A 209 5.89 11.99 -8.87
CA VAL A 209 5.08 12.10 -10.09
C VAL A 209 4.78 13.55 -10.41
N THR A 210 4.54 13.84 -11.68
CA THR A 210 4.12 15.17 -12.14
C THR A 210 2.89 15.07 -13.03
N GLY A 211 2.27 16.20 -13.36
CA GLY A 211 1.20 16.29 -14.33
C GLY A 211 -0.05 15.50 -13.95
N SER A 212 -0.63 14.78 -14.90
CA SER A 212 -1.88 14.03 -14.72
C SER A 212 -1.79 12.96 -13.62
N MET A 213 -0.62 12.37 -13.37
CA MET A 213 -0.42 11.46 -12.25
C MET A 213 -0.57 12.17 -10.90
N ALA A 214 -0.02 13.39 -10.77
CA ALA A 214 -0.16 14.19 -9.55
C ALA A 214 -1.61 14.68 -9.34
N GLU A 215 -2.33 15.03 -10.41
CA GLU A 215 -3.77 15.37 -10.36
C GLU A 215 -4.63 14.21 -9.85
N ASN A 216 -4.25 12.97 -10.18
CA ASN A 216 -4.92 11.78 -9.63
C ASN A 216 -4.66 11.61 -8.12
N LEU A 217 -3.45 11.88 -7.66
CA LEU A 217 -3.16 11.89 -6.23
C LEU A 217 -3.91 13.02 -5.52
N GLN A 218 -4.04 14.19 -6.16
CA GLN A 218 -4.87 15.29 -5.69
C GLN A 218 -6.34 14.85 -5.53
N SER A 219 -6.87 14.09 -6.48
CA SER A 219 -8.22 13.53 -6.41
C SER A 219 -8.37 12.54 -5.25
N ALA A 220 -7.36 11.68 -5.02
CA ALA A 220 -7.34 10.76 -3.89
C ALA A 220 -7.36 11.50 -2.54
N PHE A 221 -6.64 12.62 -2.44
CA PHE A 221 -6.65 13.48 -1.27
C PHE A 221 -8.02 14.15 -1.07
N ILE A 222 -8.56 14.79 -2.11
CA ILE A 222 -9.83 15.53 -2.06
C ILE A 222 -10.99 14.65 -1.60
N GLN A 223 -11.06 13.40 -2.08
CA GLN A 223 -12.11 12.47 -1.64
C GLN A 223 -12.13 12.29 -0.12
N VAL A 224 -10.95 12.12 0.51
CA VAL A 224 -10.88 11.95 1.96
C VAL A 224 -11.09 13.27 2.68
N TRP A 225 -10.53 14.37 2.16
CA TRP A 225 -10.68 15.70 2.73
C TRP A 225 -12.14 16.13 2.77
N THR A 226 -12.85 16.03 1.66
CA THR A 226 -14.27 16.40 1.56
C THR A 226 -15.13 15.55 2.49
N ASP A 227 -14.93 14.23 2.52
CA ASP A 227 -15.68 13.31 3.40
C ASP A 227 -15.45 13.58 4.90
N THR A 228 -14.27 14.12 5.25
CA THR A 228 -13.83 14.24 6.65
C THR A 228 -13.91 15.67 7.17
N TYR A 229 -13.48 16.66 6.38
CA TYR A 229 -13.44 18.07 6.76
C TYR A 229 -14.66 18.86 6.26
N GLY A 230 -15.32 18.39 5.17
CA GLY A 230 -16.50 19.03 4.59
C GLY A 230 -16.19 20.18 3.63
N GLU A 231 -14.90 20.42 3.25
CA GLU A 231 -14.52 21.48 2.31
C GLU A 231 -14.32 20.90 0.91
N PHE A 232 -14.98 21.49 -0.11
CA PHE A 232 -14.72 21.17 -1.50
C PHE A 232 -13.53 21.97 -2.03
N LEU A 233 -12.49 21.27 -2.46
CA LEU A 233 -11.29 21.88 -3.04
C LEU A 233 -11.45 21.94 -4.57
N VAL A 234 -11.70 23.14 -5.09
CA VAL A 234 -12.00 23.38 -6.51
C VAL A 234 -11.08 24.45 -7.12
N GLY A 235 -10.93 24.39 -8.42
CA GLY A 235 -10.23 25.41 -9.21
C GLY A 235 -8.78 25.08 -9.51
N ARG A 236 -8.16 25.97 -10.29
CA ARG A 236 -6.84 25.76 -10.92
C ARG A 236 -5.67 25.64 -9.96
N LYS A 237 -5.81 26.07 -8.71
CA LYS A 237 -4.75 25.89 -7.70
C LYS A 237 -4.60 24.43 -7.26
N PHE A 238 -5.66 23.61 -7.42
CA PHE A 238 -5.65 22.18 -7.11
C PHE A 238 -5.51 21.30 -8.34
N TYR A 239 -6.02 21.79 -9.49
CA TYR A 239 -5.95 21.15 -10.79
C TYR A 239 -5.45 22.18 -11.79
N PRO A 240 -4.13 22.42 -11.86
CA PRO A 240 -3.55 23.31 -12.84
C PRO A 240 -3.80 22.69 -14.22
N HIS A 241 -4.76 23.26 -14.98
CA HIS A 241 -4.90 22.87 -16.38
C HIS A 241 -3.56 23.10 -17.06
N GLN A 242 -2.84 22.05 -17.31
CA GLN A 242 -1.80 22.06 -18.30
C GLN A 242 -2.55 22.31 -19.62
N GLY A 243 -2.42 23.52 -20.11
CA GLY A 243 -2.85 23.80 -21.46
C GLY A 243 -2.37 22.61 -22.29
N LYS A 244 -3.21 22.05 -23.14
CA LYS A 244 -2.75 21.08 -24.12
C LYS A 244 -1.39 21.58 -24.56
N HIS A 245 -0.34 20.80 -24.30
CA HIS A 245 0.90 20.99 -25.04
C HIS A 245 0.54 20.68 -26.49
N GLU A 246 -0.09 21.67 -27.16
CA GLU A 246 -0.23 21.69 -28.59
C GLU A 246 1.19 21.68 -29.13
N GLY A 247 1.62 20.53 -29.57
CA GLY A 247 2.87 20.40 -30.30
C GLY A 247 3.91 19.44 -29.76
N THR A 248 3.77 18.83 -28.59
CA THR A 248 4.64 17.70 -28.24
C THR A 248 3.88 16.39 -28.43
N THR A 249 3.91 15.88 -29.65
CA THR A 249 3.84 14.45 -29.95
C THR A 249 5.12 13.80 -29.41
N ASP A 250 5.45 14.07 -28.15
CA ASP A 250 6.56 13.42 -27.52
C ASP A 250 6.11 11.99 -27.20
N SER A 251 6.63 11.05 -28.00
CA SER A 251 6.42 9.60 -27.87
C SER A 251 6.90 9.06 -26.51
N THR A 252 7.35 9.93 -25.60
CA THR A 252 7.86 9.64 -24.26
C THR A 252 6.81 9.83 -23.16
N THR A 253 5.56 10.19 -23.48
CA THR A 253 4.53 10.32 -22.42
C THR A 253 4.06 8.95 -21.96
N SER A 254 4.38 8.61 -20.73
CA SER A 254 3.94 7.36 -20.11
C SER A 254 2.42 7.28 -20.00
N LYS A 255 1.83 6.18 -20.47
CA LYS A 255 0.42 5.86 -20.24
C LYS A 255 0.28 5.29 -18.84
N HIS A 256 -0.78 5.70 -18.14
CA HIS A 256 -1.02 5.23 -16.77
C HIS A 256 -2.51 5.12 -16.46
N VAL A 257 -2.81 4.30 -15.44
CA VAL A 257 -4.14 4.21 -14.82
C VAL A 257 -3.94 4.37 -13.31
N SER A 258 -4.63 5.33 -12.72
CA SER A 258 -4.59 5.57 -11.28
C SER A 258 -5.84 5.01 -10.63
N ILE A 259 -5.66 4.12 -9.67
CA ILE A 259 -6.75 3.49 -8.95
C ILE A 259 -6.85 4.09 -7.55
N ILE A 260 -8.02 4.68 -7.26
CA ILE A 260 -8.37 5.25 -5.98
C ILE A 260 -9.45 4.37 -5.38
N SER A 261 -9.06 3.44 -4.51
CA SER A 261 -10.01 2.48 -3.96
C SER A 261 -10.62 2.96 -2.64
N SER A 262 -11.87 2.61 -2.43
CA SER A 262 -12.57 2.78 -1.16
C SER A 262 -13.29 1.47 -0.83
N PRO A 263 -13.46 1.13 0.45
CA PRO A 263 -14.16 -0.08 0.86
C PRO A 263 -15.54 -0.20 0.20
N SER A 264 -15.77 -1.33 -0.46
CA SER A 264 -17.04 -1.69 -1.08
C SER A 264 -17.34 -3.15 -0.79
N SER A 265 -18.61 -3.54 -0.82
CA SER A 265 -19.01 -4.95 -0.70
C SER A 265 -19.02 -5.67 -2.05
N GLU A 266 -18.94 -4.94 -3.16
CA GLU A 266 -19.17 -5.50 -4.49
C GLU A 266 -18.03 -5.25 -5.48
N PHE A 267 -17.33 -4.14 -5.35
CA PHE A 267 -16.31 -3.72 -6.31
C PHE A 267 -14.94 -3.56 -5.65
N HIS A 268 -13.98 -4.39 -6.08
CA HIS A 268 -12.62 -4.45 -5.57
C HIS A 268 -11.59 -4.18 -6.66
N PRO A 269 -11.40 -2.93 -7.07
CA PRO A 269 -10.61 -2.58 -8.25
C PRO A 269 -9.14 -3.01 -8.12
N ILE A 270 -8.55 -2.94 -6.93
CA ILE A 270 -7.15 -3.35 -6.71
C ILE A 270 -6.97 -4.85 -6.93
N SER A 271 -7.87 -5.69 -6.39
CA SER A 271 -7.81 -7.14 -6.61
C SER A 271 -7.96 -7.49 -8.10
N ASN A 272 -8.90 -6.82 -8.79
CA ASN A 272 -9.11 -7.01 -10.24
C ASN A 272 -7.85 -6.62 -11.04
N VAL A 273 -7.25 -5.47 -10.71
CA VAL A 273 -6.02 -4.97 -11.36
C VAL A 273 -4.84 -5.90 -11.12
N PHE A 274 -4.63 -6.36 -9.89
CA PHE A 274 -3.57 -7.32 -9.57
C PHE A 274 -3.75 -8.61 -10.37
N TRP A 275 -4.97 -9.17 -10.36
CA TRP A 275 -5.25 -10.40 -11.09
C TRP A 275 -5.01 -10.24 -12.60
N LEU A 276 -5.57 -9.20 -13.21
CA LEU A 276 -5.45 -8.96 -14.65
C LEU A 276 -3.99 -8.74 -15.06
N SER A 277 -3.23 -7.95 -14.30
CA SER A 277 -1.83 -7.67 -14.56
C SER A 277 -0.95 -8.92 -14.47
N ILE A 278 -1.17 -9.77 -13.45
CA ILE A 278 -0.47 -11.04 -13.31
C ILE A 278 -0.84 -11.99 -14.45
N LYS A 279 -2.14 -12.06 -14.81
CA LYS A 279 -2.62 -12.92 -15.89
C LYS A 279 -2.04 -12.53 -17.25
N ALA A 280 -1.83 -11.24 -17.49
CA ALA A 280 -1.25 -10.72 -18.74
C ALA A 280 0.26 -11.00 -18.91
N GLY A 281 0.99 -11.29 -17.82
CA GLY A 281 2.42 -11.58 -17.86
C GLY A 281 2.76 -12.78 -18.74
N ARG A 282 3.80 -12.64 -19.58
CA ARG A 282 4.23 -13.64 -20.57
C ARG A 282 5.64 -14.20 -20.30
N GLU A 283 6.50 -13.41 -19.64
CA GLU A 283 7.91 -13.75 -19.44
C GLU A 283 8.26 -13.77 -17.94
N LYS A 284 7.94 -12.70 -17.22
CA LYS A 284 8.38 -12.51 -15.83
C LYS A 284 7.40 -11.65 -15.03
N ILE A 285 7.24 -11.98 -13.77
CA ILE A 285 6.38 -11.27 -12.82
C ILE A 285 7.13 -11.17 -11.50
N TYR A 286 7.48 -9.94 -11.08
CA TYR A 286 8.22 -9.68 -9.85
C TYR A 286 7.40 -8.84 -8.90
N LEU A 287 7.24 -9.33 -7.67
CA LEU A 287 6.47 -8.69 -6.61
C LEU A 287 7.38 -8.37 -5.42
N THR A 288 7.30 -7.16 -4.91
CA THR A 288 7.86 -6.78 -3.60
C THR A 288 6.75 -6.28 -2.71
N TYR A 289 6.52 -6.92 -1.56
CA TYR A 289 5.46 -6.55 -0.64
C TYR A 289 5.88 -6.69 0.81
N SER A 290 5.46 -5.73 1.64
CA SER A 290 5.63 -5.81 3.09
C SER A 290 4.71 -6.85 3.73
N TYR A 291 3.45 -6.92 3.28
CA TYR A 291 2.48 -7.90 3.73
C TYR A 291 1.93 -8.68 2.54
N PHE A 292 1.96 -10.00 2.66
CA PHE A 292 1.60 -10.92 1.58
C PHE A 292 0.68 -12.02 2.12
N VAL A 293 -0.61 -11.74 2.16
CA VAL A 293 -1.67 -12.69 2.54
C VAL A 293 -2.78 -12.64 1.49
N PRO A 294 -2.46 -13.05 0.25
CA PRO A 294 -3.39 -12.97 -0.87
C PRO A 294 -4.56 -13.93 -0.71
N ASP A 295 -5.71 -13.54 -1.24
CA ASP A 295 -6.86 -14.40 -1.36
C ASP A 295 -6.57 -15.62 -2.27
N LYS A 296 -7.50 -16.58 -2.30
CA LYS A 296 -7.35 -17.81 -3.09
C LYS A 296 -7.23 -17.52 -4.59
N THR A 297 -7.86 -16.47 -5.09
CA THR A 297 -7.89 -16.11 -6.52
C THR A 297 -6.52 -15.60 -6.97
N LEU A 298 -5.93 -14.69 -6.18
CA LEU A 298 -4.59 -14.16 -6.43
C LEU A 298 -3.50 -15.24 -6.25
N ARG A 299 -3.63 -16.14 -5.26
CA ARG A 299 -2.72 -17.28 -5.14
C ARG A 299 -2.80 -18.22 -6.34
N ASN A 300 -4.00 -18.47 -6.84
CA ASN A 300 -4.19 -19.36 -7.98
C ASN A 300 -3.56 -18.81 -9.25
N ILE A 301 -3.72 -17.53 -9.55
CA ILE A 301 -3.11 -16.93 -10.75
C ILE A 301 -1.58 -16.94 -10.69
N LEU A 302 -0.97 -16.68 -9.53
CA LEU A 302 0.48 -16.79 -9.34
C LEU A 302 0.99 -18.21 -9.59
N LYS A 303 0.27 -19.23 -9.08
CA LYS A 303 0.59 -20.66 -9.31
C LYS A 303 0.41 -21.05 -10.77
N GLU A 304 -0.64 -20.56 -11.41
CA GLU A 304 -0.92 -20.82 -12.83
C GLU A 304 0.23 -20.30 -13.70
N LYS A 305 0.62 -19.04 -13.51
CA LYS A 305 1.71 -18.41 -14.27
C LYS A 305 3.06 -19.13 -14.06
N ALA A 306 3.39 -19.50 -12.83
CA ALA A 306 4.60 -20.26 -12.56
C ALA A 306 4.60 -21.66 -13.24
N ARG A 307 3.44 -22.35 -13.31
CA ARG A 307 3.30 -23.64 -14.01
C ARG A 307 3.37 -23.49 -15.53
N GLU A 308 2.95 -22.34 -16.07
CA GLU A 308 3.14 -21.98 -17.48
C GLU A 308 4.61 -21.70 -17.84
N GLY A 309 5.52 -21.73 -16.87
CA GLY A 309 6.96 -21.48 -17.07
C GLY A 309 7.36 -20.01 -16.94
N ILE A 310 6.45 -19.12 -16.58
CA ILE A 310 6.74 -17.69 -16.33
C ILE A 310 7.59 -17.55 -15.07
N ASP A 311 8.60 -16.69 -15.12
CA ASP A 311 9.48 -16.43 -13.96
C ASP A 311 8.76 -15.57 -12.91
N VAL A 312 8.08 -16.22 -11.97
CA VAL A 312 7.37 -15.54 -10.87
C VAL A 312 8.26 -15.49 -9.63
N ARG A 313 8.61 -14.27 -9.19
CA ARG A 313 9.42 -14.03 -7.99
C ARG A 313 8.71 -13.10 -7.02
N ILE A 314 8.79 -13.42 -5.74
CA ILE A 314 8.18 -12.66 -4.64
C ILE A 314 9.26 -12.36 -3.61
N LEU A 315 9.43 -11.08 -3.28
CA LEU A 315 10.34 -10.58 -2.25
C LEU A 315 9.53 -10.04 -1.07
N LEU A 316 9.78 -10.56 0.12
CA LEU A 316 9.05 -10.32 1.35
C LEU A 316 10.01 -9.97 2.49
N PRO A 317 9.55 -9.34 3.59
CA PRO A 317 10.38 -9.15 4.77
C PRO A 317 10.66 -10.48 5.49
N ASN A 318 11.76 -10.49 6.22
CA ASN A 318 12.14 -11.57 7.15
C ASN A 318 11.57 -11.34 8.57
N ASP A 319 12.32 -11.70 9.60
CA ASP A 319 11.95 -11.53 11.02
C ASP A 319 11.93 -10.06 11.50
N TYR A 320 12.43 -9.10 10.71
CA TYR A 320 12.36 -7.65 11.01
C TYR A 320 11.00 -7.03 10.71
N ILE A 321 10.02 -7.82 10.25
CA ILE A 321 8.65 -7.33 10.03
C ILE A 321 8.03 -6.80 11.33
N ASP A 322 7.30 -5.71 11.26
CA ASP A 322 6.61 -5.07 12.39
C ASP A 322 5.37 -5.85 12.90
N GLY A 323 4.90 -6.85 12.13
CA GLY A 323 3.77 -7.72 12.45
C GLY A 323 4.08 -9.21 12.30
N ASN A 324 4.55 -9.89 13.35
CA ASN A 324 4.86 -11.32 13.30
C ASN A 324 3.66 -12.21 12.92
N THR A 325 2.46 -11.84 13.32
CA THR A 325 1.24 -12.62 13.03
C THR A 325 0.92 -12.64 11.54
N ILE A 326 1.04 -11.52 10.85
CA ILE A 326 0.83 -11.45 9.40
C ILE A 326 1.90 -12.27 8.63
N ARG A 327 3.15 -12.27 9.12
CA ARG A 327 4.19 -13.13 8.55
C ARG A 327 3.86 -14.61 8.69
N TRP A 328 3.37 -15.04 9.86
CA TRP A 328 2.95 -16.43 10.06
C TRP A 328 1.76 -16.80 9.17
N ALA A 329 0.81 -15.91 8.98
CA ALA A 329 -0.29 -16.10 8.04
C ALA A 329 0.22 -16.25 6.60
N SER A 330 1.15 -15.40 6.16
CA SER A 330 1.83 -15.49 4.86
C SER A 330 2.54 -16.83 4.67
N HIS A 331 3.30 -17.29 5.67
CA HIS A 331 4.05 -18.55 5.64
C HIS A 331 3.18 -19.79 5.36
N ARG A 332 1.90 -19.75 5.75
CA ARG A 332 0.94 -20.82 5.45
C ARG A 332 0.86 -21.12 3.95
N TYR A 333 0.98 -20.11 3.10
CA TYR A 333 0.81 -20.23 1.65
C TYR A 333 2.09 -20.50 0.88
N PHE A 334 3.27 -20.40 1.52
CA PHE A 334 4.55 -20.61 0.85
C PHE A 334 4.68 -22.02 0.24
N GLU A 335 4.20 -23.05 0.93
CA GLU A 335 4.34 -24.43 0.43
C GLU A 335 3.62 -24.63 -0.90
N GLU A 336 2.36 -24.18 -1.05
CA GLU A 336 1.61 -24.31 -2.30
C GLU A 336 2.20 -23.49 -3.44
N LEU A 337 2.73 -22.29 -3.15
CA LEU A 337 3.37 -21.41 -4.12
C LEU A 337 4.71 -21.99 -4.59
N LEU A 338 5.55 -22.44 -3.67
CA LEU A 338 6.84 -23.09 -3.98
C LEU A 338 6.65 -24.39 -4.78
N GLN A 339 5.60 -25.19 -4.47
CA GLN A 339 5.26 -26.40 -5.24
C GLN A 339 4.85 -26.08 -6.68
N ALA A 340 4.25 -24.93 -6.92
CA ALA A 340 3.87 -24.49 -8.25
C ALA A 340 5.03 -23.89 -9.06
N GLY A 341 6.22 -23.68 -8.44
CA GLY A 341 7.37 -23.09 -9.10
C GLY A 341 7.61 -21.61 -8.83
N VAL A 342 6.75 -20.97 -8.00
CA VAL A 342 6.96 -19.58 -7.58
C VAL A 342 8.23 -19.51 -6.72
N LYS A 343 9.10 -18.53 -7.00
CA LYS A 343 10.35 -18.30 -6.25
C LYS A 343 10.08 -17.24 -5.17
N ILE A 344 10.22 -17.62 -3.91
CA ILE A 344 10.00 -16.74 -2.76
C ILE A 344 11.33 -16.41 -2.10
N TYR A 345 11.53 -15.14 -1.76
CA TYR A 345 12.72 -14.60 -1.12
C TYR A 345 12.35 -13.79 0.12
N GLU A 346 13.17 -13.87 1.16
CA GLU A 346 13.06 -13.00 2.34
C GLU A 346 14.27 -12.05 2.38
N TYR A 347 14.00 -10.75 2.38
CA TYR A 347 14.98 -9.67 2.50
C TYR A 347 15.61 -9.70 3.89
N GLN A 348 16.95 -9.66 3.98
CA GLN A 348 17.64 -9.96 5.23
C GLN A 348 18.04 -8.72 6.06
N PRO A 349 18.45 -7.57 5.47
CA PRO A 349 19.05 -6.49 6.25
C PRO A 349 18.10 -5.80 7.23
N THR A 350 16.85 -5.57 6.84
CA THR A 350 15.85 -4.82 7.59
C THR A 350 14.44 -5.15 7.10
N MET A 351 13.40 -4.49 7.65
CA MET A 351 12.04 -4.54 7.10
C MET A 351 12.04 -3.97 5.68
N ILE A 352 11.55 -4.75 4.70
CA ILE A 352 11.22 -4.22 3.37
C ILE A 352 9.74 -3.86 3.35
N HIS A 353 9.44 -2.58 3.08
CA HIS A 353 8.08 -2.05 3.16
C HIS A 353 7.53 -1.57 1.82
N SER A 354 8.23 -1.81 0.73
CA SER A 354 7.79 -1.51 -0.65
C SER A 354 6.55 -2.30 -1.07
N LYS A 355 5.76 -1.75 -1.98
CA LYS A 355 4.57 -2.37 -2.58
C LYS A 355 4.62 -2.16 -4.08
N THR A 356 5.22 -3.11 -4.79
CA THR A 356 5.48 -3.00 -6.22
C THR A 356 5.23 -4.31 -6.96
N ILE A 357 4.74 -4.21 -8.20
CA ILE A 357 4.68 -5.30 -9.17
C ILE A 357 5.35 -4.81 -10.45
N VAL A 358 6.19 -5.66 -11.04
CA VAL A 358 6.73 -5.46 -12.39
C VAL A 358 6.32 -6.67 -13.23
N VAL A 359 5.77 -6.41 -14.41
CA VAL A 359 5.36 -7.44 -15.37
C VAL A 359 6.10 -7.22 -16.69
N ASP A 360 6.81 -8.24 -17.13
CA ASP A 360 7.58 -8.32 -18.39
C ASP A 360 8.59 -7.18 -18.62
N GLY A 361 8.96 -6.42 -17.56
CA GLY A 361 9.82 -5.23 -17.67
C GLY A 361 9.21 -4.09 -18.49
N LYS A 362 7.89 -4.05 -18.62
CA LYS A 362 7.14 -3.10 -19.46
C LYS A 362 6.02 -2.39 -18.73
N PHE A 363 5.49 -3.02 -17.69
CA PHE A 363 4.37 -2.53 -16.90
C PHE A 363 4.67 -2.64 -15.41
N SER A 364 4.24 -1.64 -14.65
CA SER A 364 4.49 -1.56 -13.21
C SER A 364 3.26 -1.12 -12.44
N ILE A 365 3.15 -1.61 -11.21
CA ILE A 365 2.19 -1.14 -10.21
C ILE A 365 2.97 -0.69 -8.99
N VAL A 366 2.68 0.52 -8.50
CA VAL A 366 3.26 1.09 -7.29
C VAL A 366 2.18 1.77 -6.45
N GLY A 367 2.31 1.82 -5.13
CA GLY A 367 1.35 2.55 -4.32
C GLY A 367 1.31 2.16 -2.85
N SER A 368 0.14 2.35 -2.24
CA SER A 368 -0.07 2.11 -0.82
C SER A 368 -0.55 0.70 -0.47
N ALA A 369 -1.19 0.00 -1.43
CA ALA A 369 -1.86 -1.27 -1.19
C ALA A 369 -0.87 -2.43 -1.00
N ASN A 370 -1.04 -3.19 0.07
CA ASN A 370 -0.38 -4.48 0.27
C ASN A 370 -1.05 -5.59 -0.57
N PHE A 371 -0.41 -6.75 -0.61
CA PHE A 371 -0.94 -7.93 -1.31
C PHE A 371 -1.73 -8.81 -0.34
N ASP A 372 -2.77 -8.21 0.27
CA ASP A 372 -3.62 -8.82 1.28
C ASP A 372 -5.10 -8.39 1.11
N ILE A 373 -5.99 -9.11 1.80
CA ILE A 373 -7.44 -8.87 1.73
C ILE A 373 -7.79 -7.48 2.29
N ARG A 374 -7.11 -7.04 3.34
CA ARG A 374 -7.38 -5.76 3.97
C ARG A 374 -7.13 -4.59 3.01
N SER A 375 -6.02 -4.60 2.29
CA SER A 375 -5.71 -3.58 1.29
C SER A 375 -6.60 -3.67 0.05
N THR A 376 -6.96 -4.88 -0.37
CA THR A 376 -7.76 -5.05 -1.59
C THR A 376 -9.26 -4.80 -1.40
N GLU A 377 -9.81 -4.94 -0.16
CA GLU A 377 -11.25 -4.90 0.09
C GLU A 377 -11.68 -3.92 1.19
N LEU A 378 -10.87 -3.66 2.21
CA LEU A 378 -11.30 -3.00 3.45
C LEU A 378 -10.76 -1.59 3.65
N ASN A 379 -9.53 -1.31 3.23
CA ASN A 379 -8.93 0.00 3.40
C ASN A 379 -9.22 0.93 2.21
N LYS A 380 -9.10 2.24 2.45
CA LYS A 380 -8.90 3.19 1.36
C LYS A 380 -7.44 3.09 0.93
N GLU A 381 -7.21 2.81 -0.33
CA GLU A 381 -5.88 2.67 -0.93
C GLU A 381 -5.76 3.48 -2.21
N ASN A 382 -4.54 3.76 -2.63
CA ASN A 382 -4.25 4.29 -3.96
C ASN A 382 -3.05 3.59 -4.57
N ILE A 383 -3.19 3.18 -5.83
CA ILE A 383 -2.13 2.59 -6.62
C ILE A 383 -2.04 3.28 -7.99
N LEU A 384 -0.86 3.30 -8.55
CA LEU A 384 -0.56 3.83 -9.87
C LEU A 384 -0.01 2.70 -10.74
N CYS A 385 -0.69 2.44 -11.85
CA CYS A 385 -0.28 1.51 -12.89
C CYS A 385 0.40 2.31 -14.00
N ILE A 386 1.65 1.99 -14.33
CA ILE A 386 2.47 2.73 -15.29
C ILE A 386 2.90 1.78 -16.40
N ALA A 387 2.50 2.09 -17.64
CA ALA A 387 2.92 1.39 -18.85
C ALA A 387 4.07 2.15 -19.50
N GLU A 388 5.25 2.04 -18.92
CA GLU A 388 6.48 2.67 -19.40
C GLU A 388 7.67 1.74 -19.14
N LYS A 389 8.37 1.39 -20.19
CA LYS A 389 9.50 0.44 -20.13
C LYS A 389 10.66 0.96 -19.30
N GLY A 390 10.97 2.26 -19.37
CA GLY A 390 12.06 2.88 -18.59
C GLY A 390 11.81 2.74 -17.09
N PHE A 391 10.63 3.17 -16.62
CA PHE A 391 10.24 3.07 -15.22
C PHE A 391 10.13 1.61 -14.74
N ALA A 392 9.57 0.71 -15.57
CA ALA A 392 9.51 -0.71 -15.25
C ALA A 392 10.90 -1.34 -15.11
N SER A 393 11.86 -0.94 -15.96
CA SER A 393 13.26 -1.37 -15.87
C SER A 393 13.93 -0.87 -14.60
N ASP A 394 13.68 0.36 -14.17
CA ASP A 394 14.23 0.91 -12.91
C ASP A 394 13.72 0.14 -11.68
N LEU A 395 12.43 -0.20 -11.67
CA LEU A 395 11.85 -1.04 -10.61
C LEU A 395 12.40 -2.47 -10.65
N GLU A 396 12.57 -3.04 -11.83
CA GLU A 396 13.16 -4.36 -12.00
C GLU A 396 14.62 -4.39 -11.52
N ASN A 397 15.41 -3.38 -11.87
CA ASN A 397 16.78 -3.22 -11.38
C ASN A 397 16.82 -3.13 -9.86
N THR A 398 15.91 -2.35 -9.28
CA THR A 398 15.75 -2.23 -7.82
C THR A 398 15.43 -3.59 -7.19
N PHE A 399 14.49 -4.35 -7.76
CA PHE A 399 14.16 -5.69 -7.30
C PHE A 399 15.39 -6.62 -7.30
N PHE A 400 16.20 -6.61 -8.35
CA PHE A 400 17.41 -7.41 -8.41
C PHE A 400 18.52 -6.94 -7.45
N GLN A 401 18.63 -5.66 -7.16
CA GLN A 401 19.53 -5.17 -6.11
C GLN A 401 19.09 -5.69 -4.73
N ASP A 402 17.79 -5.59 -4.42
CA ASP A 402 17.24 -6.11 -3.16
C ASP A 402 17.41 -7.64 -3.04
N LEU A 403 17.31 -8.39 -4.15
CA LEU A 403 17.52 -9.84 -4.18
C LEU A 403 18.95 -10.25 -3.79
N LYS A 404 19.97 -9.40 -4.02
CA LYS A 404 21.35 -9.70 -3.60
C LYS A 404 21.47 -9.84 -2.09
N HIS A 405 20.55 -9.21 -1.35
CA HIS A 405 20.50 -9.22 0.10
C HIS A 405 19.38 -10.11 0.63
N ALA A 406 18.80 -10.98 -0.20
CA ALA A 406 17.66 -11.82 0.16
C ALA A 406 18.00 -13.30 0.20
N LYS A 407 17.35 -14.04 1.08
CA LYS A 407 17.47 -15.49 1.20
C LYS A 407 16.31 -16.17 0.47
N GLN A 408 16.63 -17.03 -0.49
CA GLN A 408 15.64 -17.82 -1.20
C GLN A 408 15.04 -18.91 -0.30
N MET A 409 13.73 -19.00 -0.26
CA MET A 409 12.99 -20.09 0.38
C MET A 409 12.97 -21.33 -0.53
N LYS A 410 13.42 -22.46 -0.02
CA LYS A 410 13.47 -23.72 -0.78
C LYS A 410 12.39 -24.68 -0.28
N LEU A 411 11.65 -25.29 -1.20
CA LEU A 411 10.55 -26.21 -0.88
C LEU A 411 10.97 -27.35 0.04
N GLY A 412 12.15 -27.96 -0.21
CA GLY A 412 12.65 -29.07 0.62
C GLY A 412 12.90 -28.69 2.07
N ALA A 413 13.50 -27.52 2.31
CA ALA A 413 13.68 -26.97 3.65
C ALA A 413 12.33 -26.56 4.29
N TRP A 414 11.43 -25.99 3.48
CA TRP A 414 10.11 -25.56 3.95
C TRP A 414 9.24 -26.73 4.42
N LYS A 415 9.24 -27.87 3.75
CA LYS A 415 8.53 -29.08 4.15
C LYS A 415 9.02 -29.66 5.49
N LYS A 416 10.27 -29.42 5.86
CA LYS A 416 10.88 -29.93 7.11
C LYS A 416 10.58 -29.07 8.35
N ARG A 417 9.79 -27.96 8.20
CA ARG A 417 9.45 -27.11 9.36
C ARG A 417 8.63 -27.86 10.40
N SER A 418 8.83 -27.52 11.69
CA SER A 418 8.22 -28.23 12.81
C SER A 418 6.68 -28.20 12.77
N PHE A 419 6.07 -29.19 13.37
CA PHE A 419 4.61 -29.29 13.51
C PHE A 419 4.02 -28.08 14.26
N PHE A 420 4.65 -27.60 15.32
CA PHE A 420 4.22 -26.41 16.05
C PHE A 420 4.24 -25.14 15.20
N ARG A 421 5.24 -25.00 14.32
CA ARG A 421 5.28 -23.88 13.37
C ARG A 421 4.07 -23.94 12.42
N ARG A 422 3.71 -25.09 11.91
CA ARG A 422 2.53 -25.28 11.03
C ARG A 422 1.21 -24.96 11.72
N ILE A 423 1.07 -25.33 13.02
CA ILE A 423 -0.11 -24.98 13.84
C ILE A 423 -0.18 -23.46 13.99
N ARG A 424 0.91 -22.78 14.35
CA ARG A 424 0.97 -21.34 14.49
C ARG A 424 0.60 -20.60 13.19
N GLU A 425 1.13 -21.05 12.05
CA GLU A 425 0.81 -20.52 10.73
C GLU A 425 -0.69 -20.65 10.41
N ARG A 426 -1.28 -21.82 10.71
CA ARG A 426 -2.73 -22.04 10.53
C ARG A 426 -3.57 -21.18 11.47
N PHE A 427 -3.16 -21.04 12.72
CA PHE A 427 -3.86 -20.19 13.68
C PHE A 427 -3.81 -18.71 13.24
N ALA A 428 -2.65 -18.22 12.87
CA ALA A 428 -2.51 -16.86 12.36
C ALA A 428 -3.39 -16.62 11.12
N SER A 429 -3.48 -17.57 10.19
CA SER A 429 -4.32 -17.43 9.00
C SER A 429 -5.84 -17.37 9.26
N LEU A 430 -6.33 -17.69 10.47
CA LEU A 430 -7.74 -17.47 10.84
C LEU A 430 -8.08 -15.99 10.99
N PHE A 431 -7.06 -15.14 11.14
CA PHE A 431 -7.20 -13.70 11.33
C PHE A 431 -6.71 -12.92 10.10
N GLU A 432 -6.59 -13.58 8.93
CA GLU A 432 -6.01 -12.96 7.72
C GLU A 432 -6.76 -11.72 7.23
N GLU A 433 -8.05 -11.59 7.54
CA GLU A 433 -8.85 -10.40 7.24
C GLU A 433 -8.59 -9.23 8.21
N GLN A 434 -7.81 -9.46 9.27
CA GLN A 434 -7.51 -8.47 10.31
C GLN A 434 -6.17 -7.76 10.08
N TYR A 435 -5.32 -8.29 9.20
CA TYR A 435 -3.96 -7.80 8.95
C TYR A 435 -3.89 -6.71 7.89
#